data_3eb39ecffc25b48a50fbc0dbb8c7a33c
#
_entry.id   3eb39ecffc25b48a50fbc0dbb8c7a33c
#
_cell.length_a   1.000
_cell.length_b   1.000
_cell.length_c   1.000
_cell.angle_alpha   90.00
_cell.angle_beta   90.00
_cell.angle_gamma   90.00
#
_symmetry.space_group_name_H-M   'P 1'
#
loop_
_entity.id
_entity.type
_entity.pdbx_description
1 polymer ?
#
loop_
_entity_poly.entity_id
_entity_poly.type
_entity_poly.pdbx_seq_one_letter_code
_entity_poly.pdbx_strand_id
1 'polypeptide(L)'
;TIGMAKMSMIIHGIPDAELIQGDTLNNPQHTINDTQLMQFDYVVANPPFSKKGWMTSAKENDAFGRWGNMTGLPPVPPDGCGDYAFLLHIIRSLKSTGKAACILPHGVLFRGNAEAEIRRYLIEKHIISGIIGLPSNIFFGTGIPACLIIIDKSQAATSQGIFMIDAKDGFAKDGPKNRLREQDIRRIVDSWRAHENVPHYARLVSYEEIERNDFNLNIPRYIAPENKEIVQD
;
A
#
# COMPACT_ATOMS: atom_id res chain seq x y z
N THR A 1 10.69 -18.15 -7.71
CA THR A 1 10.17 -19.51 -7.56
C THR A 1 10.19 -19.92 -6.10
N ILE A 2 9.39 -20.94 -5.70
CA ILE A 2 9.30 -21.39 -4.31
C ILE A 2 10.65 -21.84 -3.72
N GLY A 3 11.53 -22.44 -4.54
CA GLY A 3 12.88 -22.82 -4.12
C GLY A 3 13.73 -21.63 -3.68
N MET A 4 13.70 -20.52 -4.40
CA MET A 4 14.39 -19.29 -4.01
C MET A 4 13.80 -18.69 -2.74
N ALA A 5 12.48 -18.72 -2.58
CA ALA A 5 11.84 -18.25 -1.36
C ALA A 5 12.26 -19.10 -0.14
N LYS A 6 12.29 -20.44 -0.27
CA LYS A 6 12.78 -21.33 0.79
C LYS A 6 14.25 -21.03 1.16
N MET A 7 15.12 -20.87 0.17
CA MET A 7 16.52 -20.50 0.44
C MET A 7 16.62 -19.15 1.16
N SER A 8 15.83 -18.16 0.74
CA SER A 8 15.79 -16.86 1.39
C SER A 8 15.36 -16.97 2.85
N MET A 9 14.33 -17.75 3.17
CA MET A 9 13.87 -17.94 4.55
C MET A 9 14.94 -18.61 5.41
N ILE A 10 15.66 -19.61 4.88
CA ILE A 10 16.77 -20.27 5.58
C ILE A 10 17.89 -19.25 5.91
N ILE A 11 18.28 -18.43 4.91
CA ILE A 11 19.34 -17.41 5.08
C ILE A 11 18.93 -16.37 6.14
N HIS A 12 17.64 -16.02 6.23
CA HIS A 12 17.12 -15.08 7.22
C HIS A 12 16.77 -15.72 8.57
N GLY A 13 17.10 -17.00 8.78
CA GLY A 13 16.89 -17.70 10.06
C GLY A 13 15.42 -18.07 10.33
N ILE A 14 14.59 -18.19 9.30
CA ILE A 14 13.18 -18.56 9.39
C ILE A 14 12.91 -19.81 8.54
N PRO A 15 13.57 -20.96 8.83
CA PRO A 15 13.47 -22.16 7.98
C PRO A 15 12.08 -22.78 7.99
N ASP A 16 11.32 -22.58 9.06
CA ASP A 16 9.98 -23.15 9.29
C ASP A 16 8.85 -22.31 8.68
N ALA A 17 9.18 -21.28 7.87
CA ALA A 17 8.17 -20.47 7.20
C ALA A 17 7.32 -21.33 6.26
N GLU A 18 6.00 -21.25 6.41
CA GLU A 18 5.06 -21.92 5.51
C GLU A 18 5.03 -21.22 4.16
N LEU A 19 5.52 -21.90 3.12
CA LEU A 19 5.57 -21.39 1.75
C LEU A 19 4.77 -22.30 0.83
N ILE A 20 3.71 -21.77 0.26
CA ILE A 20 2.85 -22.50 -0.66
C ILE A 20 2.96 -21.88 -2.06
N GLN A 21 3.12 -22.73 -3.07
CA GLN A 21 3.13 -22.30 -4.46
C GLN A 21 1.70 -22.12 -4.96
N GLY A 22 1.38 -20.95 -5.53
CA GLY A 22 0.05 -20.67 -6.08
C GLY A 22 -0.02 -19.30 -6.76
N ASP A 23 -1.17 -19.02 -7.35
CA ASP A 23 -1.55 -17.69 -7.85
C ASP A 23 -2.37 -16.98 -6.78
N THR A 24 -1.76 -16.01 -6.11
CA THR A 24 -2.37 -15.29 -4.98
C THR A 24 -3.70 -14.63 -5.33
N LEU A 25 -3.88 -14.18 -6.55
CA LEU A 25 -5.09 -13.47 -6.95
C LEU A 25 -6.17 -14.40 -7.51
N ASN A 26 -5.79 -15.37 -8.35
CA ASN A 26 -6.77 -16.22 -9.01
C ASN A 26 -7.05 -17.52 -8.27
N ASN A 27 -6.05 -18.05 -7.54
CA ASN A 27 -6.15 -19.29 -6.79
C ASN A 27 -5.33 -19.22 -5.50
N PRO A 28 -5.76 -18.39 -4.53
CA PRO A 28 -5.07 -18.25 -3.25
C PRO A 28 -5.05 -19.59 -2.50
N GLN A 29 -3.89 -19.93 -1.92
CA GLN A 29 -3.66 -21.21 -1.25
C GLN A 29 -3.74 -21.12 0.28
N HIS A 30 -3.49 -19.95 0.86
CA HIS A 30 -3.69 -19.72 2.29
C HIS A 30 -5.17 -19.47 2.58
N THR A 31 -5.94 -20.57 2.62
CA THR A 31 -7.40 -20.54 2.80
C THR A 31 -7.83 -21.46 3.95
N ILE A 32 -8.96 -21.14 4.56
CA ILE A 32 -9.65 -22.00 5.52
C ILE A 32 -10.60 -22.94 4.76
N ASN A 33 -11.25 -22.41 3.73
CA ASN A 33 -12.15 -23.14 2.83
C ASN A 33 -12.24 -22.37 1.48
N ASP A 34 -13.10 -22.84 0.56
CA ASP A 34 -13.25 -22.30 -0.80
C ASP A 34 -13.74 -20.83 -0.86
N THR A 35 -14.21 -20.28 0.24
CA THR A 35 -14.76 -18.92 0.31
C THR A 35 -14.10 -18.04 1.37
N GLN A 36 -13.16 -18.59 2.14
CA GLN A 36 -12.56 -17.88 3.27
C GLN A 36 -11.04 -17.98 3.26
N LEU A 37 -10.37 -16.83 3.18
CA LEU A 37 -8.93 -16.72 3.32
C LEU A 37 -8.51 -16.92 4.79
N MET A 38 -7.32 -17.47 5.00
CA MET A 38 -6.65 -17.41 6.31
C MET A 38 -6.47 -15.94 6.69
N GLN A 39 -6.57 -15.67 7.99
CA GLN A 39 -6.46 -14.32 8.54
C GLN A 39 -5.25 -14.18 9.47
N PHE A 40 -4.54 -13.07 9.31
CA PHE A 40 -3.31 -12.77 9.99
C PHE A 40 -3.42 -11.48 10.81
N ASP A 41 -2.60 -11.39 11.86
CA ASP A 41 -2.50 -10.17 12.68
C ASP A 41 -1.72 -9.08 11.92
N TYR A 42 -0.68 -9.50 11.18
CA TYR A 42 0.18 -8.60 10.41
C TYR A 42 0.41 -9.15 9.00
N VAL A 43 0.34 -8.26 8.01
CA VAL A 43 0.71 -8.57 6.62
C VAL A 43 1.64 -7.49 6.10
N VAL A 44 2.79 -7.88 5.56
CA VAL A 44 3.70 -6.99 4.85
C VAL A 44 3.91 -7.50 3.43
N ALA A 45 3.85 -6.61 2.44
CA ALA A 45 3.98 -7.02 1.06
C ALA A 45 4.61 -5.93 0.17
N ASN A 46 5.36 -6.40 -0.81
CA ASN A 46 5.82 -5.63 -1.96
C ASN A 46 5.40 -6.41 -3.22
N PRO A 47 4.13 -6.32 -3.64
CA PRO A 47 3.63 -7.05 -4.81
C PRO A 47 4.24 -6.50 -6.12
N PRO A 48 4.16 -7.26 -7.21
CA PRO A 48 4.60 -6.79 -8.52
C PRO A 48 3.78 -5.56 -8.94
N PHE A 49 4.47 -4.47 -9.32
CA PHE A 49 3.82 -3.21 -9.70
C PHE A 49 3.09 -3.31 -11.02
N SER A 50 1.87 -2.76 -11.05
CA SER A 50 1.05 -2.59 -12.26
C SER A 50 0.94 -3.86 -13.11
N LYS A 51 0.78 -5.01 -12.45
CA LYS A 51 0.65 -6.31 -13.14
C LYS A 51 -0.57 -6.28 -14.04
N LYS A 52 -0.32 -6.42 -15.36
CA LYS A 52 -1.37 -6.54 -16.38
C LYS A 52 -1.80 -8.00 -16.55
N GLY A 53 -3.04 -8.21 -17.00
CA GLY A 53 -3.57 -9.54 -17.27
C GLY A 53 -3.52 -10.45 -16.04
N TRP A 54 -3.77 -9.87 -14.88
CA TRP A 54 -3.76 -10.61 -13.61
C TRP A 54 -5.02 -11.46 -13.43
N MET A 55 -6.10 -11.08 -14.08
CA MET A 55 -7.39 -11.76 -14.00
C MET A 55 -7.47 -12.81 -15.10
N THR A 56 -7.50 -14.09 -14.73
CA THR A 56 -7.57 -15.21 -15.68
C THR A 56 -9.00 -15.59 -16.05
N SER A 57 -9.99 -15.18 -15.28
CA SER A 57 -11.42 -15.35 -15.55
C SER A 57 -12.16 -14.10 -15.11
N ALA A 58 -13.08 -13.60 -15.94
CA ALA A 58 -13.95 -12.48 -15.56
C ALA A 58 -14.76 -12.87 -14.33
N LYS A 59 -14.35 -12.37 -13.19
CA LYS A 59 -15.04 -12.62 -11.91
C LYS A 59 -15.69 -11.33 -11.47
N GLU A 60 -16.92 -11.14 -11.85
CA GLU A 60 -17.75 -10.04 -11.34
C GLU A 60 -17.91 -10.12 -9.82
N ASN A 61 -17.86 -11.34 -9.27
CA ASN A 61 -17.92 -11.60 -7.85
C ASN A 61 -16.78 -12.55 -7.45
N ASP A 62 -15.95 -12.10 -6.55
CA ASP A 62 -14.87 -12.90 -5.98
C ASP A 62 -15.39 -13.84 -4.88
N ALA A 63 -15.04 -15.13 -4.95
CA ALA A 63 -15.48 -16.12 -3.97
C ALA A 63 -15.07 -15.79 -2.53
N PHE A 64 -13.95 -15.07 -2.35
CA PHE A 64 -13.45 -14.67 -1.04
C PHE A 64 -13.97 -13.31 -0.58
N GLY A 65 -14.82 -12.64 -1.37
CA GLY A 65 -15.40 -11.34 -1.06
C GLY A 65 -14.36 -10.22 -0.96
N ARG A 66 -13.35 -10.25 -1.83
CA ARG A 66 -12.33 -9.19 -1.94
C ARG A 66 -12.85 -8.01 -2.74
N TRP A 67 -13.68 -8.29 -3.76
CA TRP A 67 -14.34 -7.32 -4.66
C TRP A 67 -15.59 -7.95 -5.27
N GLY A 68 -16.44 -7.13 -5.90
CA GLY A 68 -17.61 -7.63 -6.64
C GLY A 68 -18.73 -6.61 -6.70
N ASN A 69 -19.83 -7.01 -7.36
CA ASN A 69 -21.02 -6.17 -7.52
C ASN A 69 -22.00 -6.25 -6.34
N MET A 70 -21.66 -6.97 -5.28
CA MET A 70 -22.50 -7.10 -4.08
C MET A 70 -22.36 -5.85 -3.21
N THR A 71 -23.47 -5.46 -2.59
CA THR A 71 -23.50 -4.34 -1.64
C THR A 71 -22.46 -4.53 -0.53
N GLY A 72 -21.66 -3.51 -0.28
CA GLY A 72 -20.64 -3.52 0.77
C GLY A 72 -19.28 -4.06 0.35
N LEU A 73 -19.10 -4.44 -0.91
CA LEU A 73 -17.80 -4.76 -1.50
C LEU A 73 -17.29 -3.61 -2.39
N PRO A 74 -15.99 -3.46 -2.53
CA PRO A 74 -15.41 -2.55 -3.52
C PRO A 74 -15.62 -3.12 -4.93
N PRO A 75 -15.60 -2.29 -5.98
CA PRO A 75 -15.69 -2.76 -7.35
C PRO A 75 -14.49 -3.64 -7.74
N VAL A 76 -14.65 -4.35 -8.85
CA VAL A 76 -13.59 -5.20 -9.42
C VAL A 76 -12.40 -4.34 -9.84
N PRO A 77 -11.18 -4.63 -9.38
CA PRO A 77 -9.98 -3.92 -9.84
C PRO A 77 -9.76 -4.13 -11.36
N PRO A 78 -9.23 -3.12 -12.08
CA PRO A 78 -9.03 -3.21 -13.52
C PRO A 78 -7.99 -4.28 -13.88
N ASP A 79 -8.26 -5.11 -14.90
CA ASP A 79 -7.33 -6.14 -15.38
C ASP A 79 -6.00 -5.57 -15.89
N GLY A 80 -6.02 -4.34 -16.38
CA GLY A 80 -4.81 -3.62 -16.83
C GLY A 80 -3.85 -3.23 -15.70
N CYS A 81 -4.27 -3.34 -14.41
CA CYS A 81 -3.48 -2.93 -13.26
C CYS A 81 -3.92 -3.65 -11.99
N GLY A 82 -3.15 -4.62 -11.54
CA GLY A 82 -3.44 -5.47 -10.37
C GLY A 82 -3.11 -4.86 -9.00
N ASP A 83 -2.67 -3.60 -8.93
CA ASP A 83 -2.19 -3.00 -7.68
C ASP A 83 -3.25 -3.08 -6.56
N TYR A 84 -4.49 -2.69 -6.85
CA TYR A 84 -5.58 -2.79 -5.89
C TYR A 84 -6.06 -4.21 -5.65
N ALA A 85 -5.91 -5.13 -6.61
CA ALA A 85 -6.26 -6.54 -6.38
C ALA A 85 -5.38 -7.16 -5.28
N PHE A 86 -4.08 -6.84 -5.27
CA PHE A 86 -3.19 -7.24 -4.19
C PHE A 86 -3.55 -6.57 -2.86
N LEU A 87 -3.82 -5.26 -2.86
CA LEU A 87 -4.19 -4.54 -1.63
C LEU A 87 -5.48 -5.10 -1.01
N LEU A 88 -6.51 -5.35 -1.82
CA LEU A 88 -7.77 -5.92 -1.35
C LEU A 88 -7.61 -7.35 -0.85
N HIS A 89 -6.73 -8.16 -1.50
CA HIS A 89 -6.38 -9.48 -0.99
C HIS A 89 -5.72 -9.40 0.39
N ILE A 90 -4.75 -8.50 0.57
CA ILE A 90 -4.11 -8.25 1.86
C ILE A 90 -5.14 -7.86 2.92
N ILE A 91 -6.02 -6.89 2.61
CA ILE A 91 -7.05 -6.42 3.54
C ILE A 91 -7.99 -7.57 3.94
N ARG A 92 -8.36 -8.44 2.99
CA ARG A 92 -9.24 -9.58 3.27
C ARG A 92 -8.54 -10.66 4.10
N SER A 93 -7.21 -10.76 3.99
CA SER A 93 -6.37 -11.65 4.79
C SER A 93 -6.01 -11.10 6.17
N LEU A 94 -6.51 -9.94 6.57
CA LEU A 94 -6.32 -9.39 7.91
C LEU A 94 -7.48 -9.77 8.83
N LYS A 95 -7.14 -10.10 10.08
CA LYS A 95 -8.12 -10.16 11.18
C LYS A 95 -8.83 -8.82 11.37
N SER A 96 -9.90 -8.79 12.17
CA SER A 96 -10.65 -7.56 12.47
C SER A 96 -9.81 -6.47 13.15
N THR A 97 -8.74 -6.83 13.83
CA THR A 97 -7.76 -5.91 14.46
C THR A 97 -6.41 -5.91 13.73
N GLY A 98 -6.33 -6.55 12.57
CA GLY A 98 -5.08 -6.75 11.85
C GLY A 98 -4.54 -5.47 11.21
N LYS A 99 -3.22 -5.46 10.99
CA LYS A 99 -2.47 -4.35 10.41
C LYS A 99 -1.68 -4.81 9.20
N ALA A 100 -1.52 -3.93 8.22
CA ALA A 100 -0.68 -4.23 7.06
C ALA A 100 0.15 -3.03 6.61
N ALA A 101 1.26 -3.35 5.93
CA ALA A 101 2.06 -2.39 5.19
C ALA A 101 2.30 -2.94 3.77
N CYS A 102 1.86 -2.19 2.77
CA CYS A 102 1.95 -2.59 1.37
C CYS A 102 2.63 -1.51 0.53
N ILE A 103 3.67 -1.89 -0.19
CA ILE A 103 4.35 -1.00 -1.13
C ILE A 103 3.64 -1.07 -2.48
N LEU A 104 3.21 0.09 -2.99
CA LEU A 104 2.51 0.21 -4.26
C LEU A 104 3.03 1.43 -5.05
N PRO A 105 2.85 1.47 -6.38
CA PRO A 105 3.21 2.65 -7.17
C PRO A 105 2.31 3.83 -6.80
N HIS A 106 2.86 5.05 -6.83
CA HIS A 106 2.13 6.29 -6.49
C HIS A 106 0.80 6.45 -7.24
N GLY A 107 0.67 5.85 -8.43
CA GLY A 107 -0.56 5.90 -9.23
C GLY A 107 -1.82 5.48 -8.47
N VAL A 108 -1.73 4.55 -7.52
CA VAL A 108 -2.87 4.11 -6.71
C VAL A 108 -3.50 5.25 -5.92
N LEU A 109 -2.76 6.31 -5.63
CA LEU A 109 -3.22 7.45 -4.86
C LEU A 109 -4.17 8.37 -5.63
N PHE A 110 -4.14 8.34 -6.98
CA PHE A 110 -4.88 9.32 -7.79
C PHE A 110 -5.47 8.81 -9.11
N ARG A 111 -5.18 7.58 -9.56
CA ARG A 111 -5.81 7.05 -10.78
C ARG A 111 -7.33 7.03 -10.64
N GLY A 112 -8.01 7.28 -11.77
CA GLY A 112 -9.47 7.37 -11.87
C GLY A 112 -10.18 6.02 -12.06
N ASN A 113 -11.44 6.08 -12.50
CA ASN A 113 -12.30 4.94 -12.77
C ASN A 113 -12.43 3.97 -11.56
N ALA A 114 -12.45 2.67 -11.79
CA ALA A 114 -12.62 1.66 -10.74
C ALA A 114 -11.60 1.82 -9.59
N GLU A 115 -10.36 2.25 -9.87
CA GLU A 115 -9.38 2.49 -8.80
C GLU A 115 -9.78 3.66 -7.89
N ALA A 116 -10.44 4.70 -8.43
CA ALA A 116 -10.96 5.80 -7.63
C ALA A 116 -12.10 5.34 -6.69
N GLU A 117 -12.99 4.49 -7.18
CA GLU A 117 -14.09 3.94 -6.38
C GLU A 117 -13.58 2.99 -5.28
N ILE A 118 -12.59 2.15 -5.59
CA ILE A 118 -11.94 1.29 -4.59
C ILE A 118 -11.27 2.16 -3.52
N ARG A 119 -10.54 3.18 -3.93
CA ARG A 119 -9.87 4.11 -3.01
C ARG A 119 -10.87 4.81 -2.10
N ARG A 120 -11.95 5.33 -2.66
CA ARG A 120 -13.06 5.93 -1.90
C ARG A 120 -13.62 4.94 -0.88
N TYR A 121 -13.95 3.71 -1.31
CA TYR A 121 -14.43 2.65 -0.43
C TYR A 121 -13.48 2.41 0.76
N LEU A 122 -12.17 2.32 0.52
CA LEU A 122 -11.19 2.08 1.58
C LEU A 122 -11.06 3.26 2.55
N ILE A 123 -11.18 4.49 2.05
CA ILE A 123 -11.17 5.72 2.87
C ILE A 123 -12.42 5.77 3.74
N GLU A 124 -13.60 5.50 3.19
CA GLU A 124 -14.88 5.48 3.92
C GLU A 124 -14.92 4.38 5.01
N LYS A 125 -14.12 3.31 4.86
CA LYS A 125 -13.93 2.29 5.91
C LYS A 125 -12.96 2.72 7.01
N HIS A 126 -12.29 3.85 6.88
CA HIS A 126 -11.30 4.40 7.82
C HIS A 126 -10.16 3.44 8.18
N ILE A 127 -9.84 2.49 7.30
CA ILE A 127 -8.80 1.47 7.56
C ILE A 127 -7.42 1.87 7.07
N ILE A 128 -7.30 2.91 6.22
CA ILE A 128 -6.02 3.46 5.82
C ILE A 128 -5.55 4.39 6.93
N SER A 129 -4.57 3.95 7.71
CA SER A 129 -4.02 4.76 8.80
C SER A 129 -2.91 5.70 8.34
N GLY A 130 -2.19 5.37 7.26
CA GLY A 130 -1.15 6.25 6.76
C GLY A 130 -0.67 5.94 5.36
N ILE A 131 0.01 6.94 4.77
CA ILE A 131 0.64 6.88 3.46
C ILE A 131 2.02 7.53 3.55
N ILE A 132 3.05 6.80 3.13
CA ILE A 132 4.42 7.30 3.12
C ILE A 132 4.91 7.32 1.66
N GLY A 133 5.17 8.50 1.13
CA GLY A 133 5.78 8.69 -0.18
C GLY A 133 7.26 8.37 -0.12
N LEU A 134 7.72 7.45 -0.95
CA LEU A 134 9.10 7.00 -1.01
C LEU A 134 9.86 7.69 -2.16
N PRO A 135 11.18 7.79 -2.09
CA PRO A 135 11.99 8.29 -3.19
C PRO A 135 11.77 7.48 -4.46
N SER A 136 11.82 8.13 -5.61
CA SER A 136 11.84 7.43 -6.89
C SER A 136 13.08 6.56 -7.04
N ASN A 137 13.03 5.59 -7.94
CA ASN A 137 14.20 4.80 -8.35
C ASN A 137 14.90 4.01 -7.22
N ILE A 138 14.15 3.59 -6.17
CA ILE A 138 14.68 2.75 -5.08
C ILE A 138 14.52 1.25 -5.34
N PHE A 139 13.64 0.85 -6.26
CA PHE A 139 13.39 -0.56 -6.58
C PHE A 139 14.12 -1.01 -7.84
N PHE A 140 14.56 -2.28 -7.87
CA PHE A 140 15.14 -2.86 -9.07
C PHE A 140 14.09 -3.00 -10.18
N GLY A 141 14.51 -2.80 -11.43
CA GLY A 141 13.65 -2.95 -12.60
C GLY A 141 12.69 -1.80 -12.89
N THR A 142 12.58 -0.80 -12.00
CA THR A 142 11.70 0.36 -12.22
C THR A 142 12.26 1.64 -11.62
N GLY A 143 12.00 2.78 -12.29
CA GLY A 143 12.25 4.11 -11.74
C GLY A 143 11.00 4.77 -11.15
N ILE A 144 9.86 4.07 -11.14
CA ILE A 144 8.57 4.62 -10.74
C ILE A 144 8.58 4.96 -9.24
N PRO A 145 8.13 6.16 -8.83
CA PRO A 145 7.95 6.48 -7.44
C PRO A 145 6.88 5.57 -6.81
N ALA A 146 7.16 5.12 -5.60
CA ALA A 146 6.27 4.24 -4.84
C ALA A 146 5.85 4.89 -3.53
N CYS A 147 4.78 4.37 -2.94
CA CYS A 147 4.34 4.71 -1.60
C CYS A 147 4.14 3.44 -0.76
N LEU A 148 4.27 3.60 0.54
CA LEU A 148 3.87 2.58 1.51
C LEU A 148 2.48 2.96 2.01
N ILE A 149 1.51 2.07 1.82
CA ILE A 149 0.17 2.20 2.39
C ILE A 149 0.10 1.38 3.66
N ILE A 150 -0.29 2.01 4.74
CA ILE A 150 -0.43 1.39 6.06
C ILE A 150 -1.91 1.23 6.35
N ILE A 151 -2.31 0.00 6.62
CA ILE A 151 -3.67 -0.40 6.99
C ILE A 151 -3.68 -0.73 8.48
N ASP A 152 -4.65 -0.20 9.20
CA ASP A 152 -4.91 -0.56 10.60
C ASP A 152 -6.42 -0.68 10.84
N LYS A 153 -6.92 -1.91 10.89
CA LYS A 153 -8.35 -2.17 11.15
C LYS A 153 -8.74 -1.90 12.60
N SER A 154 -7.78 -1.99 13.54
CA SER A 154 -8.06 -1.81 14.97
C SER A 154 -8.45 -0.39 15.32
N GLN A 155 -8.00 0.60 14.54
CA GLN A 155 -8.25 2.01 14.78
C GLN A 155 -9.36 2.61 13.91
N ALA A 156 -10.00 1.83 13.05
CA ALA A 156 -10.99 2.32 12.09
C ALA A 156 -12.12 3.14 12.73
N ALA A 157 -12.59 2.74 13.92
CA ALA A 157 -13.68 3.42 14.64
C ALA A 157 -13.26 4.76 15.27
N THR A 158 -11.99 5.00 15.50
CA THR A 158 -11.45 6.18 16.20
C THR A 158 -10.59 7.07 15.30
N SER A 159 -10.32 6.63 14.09
CA SER A 159 -9.49 7.34 13.13
C SER A 159 -10.12 8.69 12.74
N GLN A 160 -9.33 9.75 12.73
CA GLN A 160 -9.75 11.10 12.36
C GLN A 160 -9.26 11.52 10.97
N GLY A 161 -8.44 10.69 10.34
CA GLY A 161 -7.83 10.99 9.06
C GLY A 161 -6.70 10.03 8.71
N ILE A 162 -5.94 10.38 7.68
CA ILE A 162 -4.80 9.62 7.19
C ILE A 162 -3.52 10.39 7.48
N PHE A 163 -2.57 9.76 8.18
CA PHE A 163 -1.27 10.37 8.42
C PHE A 163 -0.36 10.22 7.21
N MET A 164 0.03 11.32 6.60
CA MET A 164 0.84 11.32 5.38
C MET A 164 2.26 11.78 5.68
N ILE A 165 3.25 11.09 5.10
CA ILE A 165 4.67 11.45 5.15
C ILE A 165 5.21 11.55 3.72
N ASP A 166 5.82 12.68 3.36
CA ASP A 166 6.54 12.88 2.09
C ASP A 166 8.05 12.66 2.30
N ALA A 167 8.50 11.43 2.14
CA ALA A 167 9.91 11.06 2.30
C ALA A 167 10.68 11.01 0.97
N LYS A 168 10.14 11.59 -0.11
CA LYS A 168 10.70 11.50 -1.47
C LYS A 168 12.12 12.02 -1.61
N ASP A 169 12.56 12.96 -0.78
CA ASP A 169 13.87 13.62 -0.86
C ASP A 169 14.91 13.00 0.09
N GLY A 170 14.51 12.02 0.92
CA GLY A 170 15.38 11.34 1.87
C GLY A 170 16.08 10.12 1.28
N PHE A 171 17.20 10.30 0.56
CA PHE A 171 17.98 9.20 -0.02
C PHE A 171 19.42 9.56 -0.27
N ALA A 172 20.26 8.55 -0.53
CA ALA A 172 21.56 8.68 -1.15
C ALA A 172 21.57 8.04 -2.54
N LYS A 173 22.39 8.55 -3.43
CA LYS A 173 22.69 7.89 -4.71
C LYS A 173 23.51 6.64 -4.46
N ASP A 174 23.13 5.53 -5.12
CA ASP A 174 23.82 4.25 -5.08
C ASP A 174 23.91 3.70 -6.52
N GLY A 175 24.93 4.16 -7.24
CA GLY A 175 25.04 3.94 -8.68
C GLY A 175 23.82 4.47 -9.44
N PRO A 176 23.15 3.64 -10.25
CA PRO A 176 21.97 4.04 -11.02
C PRO A 176 20.69 4.11 -10.15
N LYS A 177 20.74 3.74 -8.88
CA LYS A 177 19.60 3.68 -7.96
C LYS A 177 19.70 4.71 -6.85
N ASN A 178 18.58 4.95 -6.20
CA ASN A 178 18.50 5.66 -4.94
C ASN A 178 18.38 4.63 -3.81
N ARG A 179 18.97 4.92 -2.66
CA ARG A 179 18.93 4.07 -1.48
C ARG A 179 18.53 4.89 -0.26
N LEU A 180 17.56 4.40 0.49
CA LEU A 180 17.26 4.95 1.81
C LEU A 180 18.41 4.63 2.75
N ARG A 181 18.94 5.67 3.40
CA ARG A 181 19.93 5.52 4.46
C ARG A 181 19.24 5.20 5.78
N GLU A 182 19.96 4.69 6.74
CA GLU A 182 19.40 4.41 8.06
C GLU A 182 18.75 5.65 8.70
N GLN A 183 19.38 6.82 8.56
CA GLN A 183 18.82 8.09 9.04
C GLN A 183 17.50 8.47 8.35
N ASP A 184 17.33 8.16 7.07
CA ASP A 184 16.11 8.44 6.32
C ASP A 184 14.97 7.52 6.81
N ILE A 185 15.28 6.22 6.99
CA ILE A 185 14.35 5.25 7.56
C ILE A 185 13.97 5.65 8.99
N ARG A 186 14.95 6.03 9.82
CA ARG A 186 14.71 6.47 11.18
C ARG A 186 13.80 7.70 11.23
N ARG A 187 14.03 8.69 10.37
CA ARG A 187 13.17 9.88 10.29
C ARG A 187 11.73 9.52 9.95
N ILE A 188 11.51 8.59 9.02
CA ILE A 188 10.17 8.09 8.69
C ILE A 188 9.52 7.43 9.92
N VAL A 189 10.25 6.52 10.58
CA VAL A 189 9.75 5.77 11.74
C VAL A 189 9.46 6.68 12.92
N ASP A 190 10.34 7.63 13.22
CA ASP A 190 10.18 8.57 14.33
C ASP A 190 8.98 9.50 14.07
N SER A 191 8.82 10.03 12.84
CA SER A 191 7.65 10.84 12.47
C SER A 191 6.35 10.04 12.51
N TRP A 192 6.38 8.77 12.08
CA TRP A 192 5.24 7.86 12.18
C TRP A 192 4.82 7.61 13.63
N ARG A 193 5.78 7.45 14.54
CA ARG A 193 5.53 7.21 15.96
C ARG A 193 5.03 8.44 16.68
N ALA A 194 5.62 9.61 16.37
CA ALA A 194 5.23 10.88 16.97
C ALA A 194 3.82 11.32 16.54
N HIS A 195 3.40 11.00 15.31
CA HIS A 195 2.12 11.44 14.73
C HIS A 195 1.93 12.96 14.77
N GLU A 196 3.02 13.71 14.69
CA GLU A 196 3.02 15.18 14.74
C GLU A 196 3.14 15.75 13.33
N ASN A 197 2.49 16.89 13.11
CA ASN A 197 2.62 17.61 11.86
C ASN A 197 4.01 18.26 11.78
N VAL A 198 4.74 17.95 10.71
CA VAL A 198 6.04 18.53 10.40
C VAL A 198 5.93 19.26 9.06
N PRO A 199 6.17 20.60 9.01
CA PRO A 199 6.09 21.39 7.79
C PRO A 199 6.86 20.71 6.64
N HIS A 200 6.24 20.69 5.47
CA HIS A 200 6.79 20.10 4.21
C HIS A 200 7.19 18.62 4.28
N TYR A 201 6.82 17.90 5.36
CA TYR A 201 7.27 16.52 5.54
C TYR A 201 6.17 15.56 6.02
N ALA A 202 5.43 15.90 7.06
CA ALA A 202 4.42 15.00 7.63
C ALA A 202 3.17 15.75 8.07
N ARG A 203 1.99 15.15 7.86
CA ARG A 203 0.72 15.78 8.24
C ARG A 203 -0.38 14.75 8.44
N LEU A 204 -1.20 14.95 9.48
CA LEU A 204 -2.51 14.31 9.59
C LEU A 204 -3.51 15.06 8.69
N VAL A 205 -4.07 14.35 7.72
CA VAL A 205 -5.07 14.88 6.78
C VAL A 205 -6.44 14.34 7.16
N SER A 206 -7.38 15.23 7.48
CA SER A 206 -8.72 14.80 7.91
C SER A 206 -9.52 14.19 6.76
N TYR A 207 -10.50 13.36 7.09
CA TYR A 207 -11.38 12.75 6.08
C TYR A 207 -12.19 13.79 5.33
N GLU A 208 -12.62 14.89 5.97
CA GLU A 208 -13.35 15.98 5.32
C GLU A 208 -12.48 16.70 4.28
N GLU A 209 -11.18 16.85 4.56
CA GLU A 209 -10.26 17.44 3.58
C GLU A 209 -10.03 16.48 2.39
N ILE A 210 -9.92 15.19 2.65
CA ILE A 210 -9.79 14.16 1.61
C ILE A 210 -11.04 14.11 0.73
N GLU A 211 -12.21 14.17 1.32
CA GLU A 211 -13.50 14.20 0.59
C GLU A 211 -13.60 15.45 -0.30
N ARG A 212 -13.25 16.63 0.20
CA ARG A 212 -13.19 17.88 -0.60
C ARG A 212 -12.20 17.81 -1.77
N ASN A 213 -11.26 16.89 -1.72
CA ASN A 213 -10.31 16.59 -2.80
C ASN A 213 -10.70 15.36 -3.63
N ASP A 214 -11.98 14.99 -3.67
CA ASP A 214 -12.53 13.87 -4.45
C ASP A 214 -11.83 12.53 -4.10
N PHE A 215 -11.54 12.30 -2.84
CA PHE A 215 -10.83 11.10 -2.35
C PHE A 215 -9.47 10.85 -3.04
N ASN A 216 -8.89 11.90 -3.58
CA ASN A 216 -7.54 11.86 -4.16
C ASN A 216 -6.52 11.92 -3.02
N LEU A 217 -5.60 10.96 -2.97
CA LEU A 217 -4.59 10.83 -1.91
C LEU A 217 -3.18 11.26 -2.36
N ASN A 218 -3.08 11.98 -3.49
CA ASN A 218 -1.77 12.45 -3.97
C ASN A 218 -1.11 13.38 -2.95
N ILE A 219 -0.01 12.95 -2.35
CA ILE A 219 0.66 13.60 -1.22
C ILE A 219 0.93 15.10 -1.44
N PRO A 220 1.43 15.57 -2.61
CA PRO A 220 1.67 17.00 -2.84
C PRO A 220 0.42 17.90 -2.73
N ARG A 221 -0.79 17.35 -2.74
CA ARG A 221 -2.01 18.12 -2.49
C ARG A 221 -2.16 18.55 -1.03
N TYR A 222 -1.54 17.80 -0.12
CA TYR A 222 -1.68 17.94 1.32
C TYR A 222 -0.40 18.42 2.00
N ILE A 223 0.75 18.07 1.43
CA ILE A 223 2.07 18.45 1.92
C ILE A 223 2.74 19.26 0.81
N ALA A 224 2.74 20.58 0.93
CA ALA A 224 3.41 21.45 -0.04
C ALA A 224 4.93 21.19 -0.03
N PRO A 225 5.58 21.14 -1.20
CA PRO A 225 7.02 21.04 -1.27
C PRO A 225 7.69 22.27 -0.64
N GLU A 226 8.87 22.07 -0.07
CA GLU A 226 9.70 23.17 0.39
C GLU A 226 10.10 24.05 -0.82
N ASN A 227 9.74 25.33 -0.80
CA ASN A 227 10.21 26.28 -1.82
C ASN A 227 11.72 26.47 -1.60
N LYS A 228 12.54 25.77 -2.37
CA LYS A 228 13.94 26.12 -2.50
C LYS A 228 14.00 27.42 -3.30
N GLU A 229 14.22 28.55 -2.63
CA GLU A 229 14.59 29.78 -3.29
C GLU A 229 15.86 29.46 -4.11
N ILE A 230 15.74 29.55 -5.43
CA ILE A 230 16.89 29.50 -6.32
C ILE A 230 17.56 30.85 -6.14
N VAL A 231 18.57 30.90 -5.26
CA VAL A 231 19.51 32.04 -5.24
C VAL A 231 20.24 31.98 -6.59
N GLN A 232 19.85 32.84 -7.51
CA GLN A 232 20.62 33.08 -8.73
C GLN A 232 21.85 33.90 -8.32
N ASP A 233 23.02 33.24 -8.39
CA ASP A 233 24.32 33.93 -8.36
C ASP A 233 24.54 34.71 -9.67
#